data_5dde85c7ed342e6911d30f0bd25e009d
#
_entry.id   5dde85c7ed342e6911d30f0bd25e009d
#
_cell.length_a   1.000
_cell.length_b   1.000
_cell.length_c   1.000
_cell.angle_alpha   90.00
_cell.angle_beta   90.00
_cell.angle_gamma   90.00
#
_symmetry.space_group_name_H-M   'P 1'
#
loop_
_entity.id
_entity.type
_entity.pdbx_description
1 polymer ?
#
loop_
_entity_poly.entity_id
_entity_poly.type
_entity_poly.pdbx_seq_one_letter_code
_entity_poly.pdbx_strand_id
1 'polypeptide(L)'
;MGADHNSAYPLVLHAEADPNRLGGTAICGFSTVGSVGVIATSHLISSLKLGVMGTVLHPKFPAIALIHDSVPKHPVRVYQGEDIGVFTSEIQFPSENDIYFGETVLEWFTKGGFDRLIVIDGVVSNDLGIKEDSELWGVSSSQIGRNQLDDAGIQRIQHGIVSGISGYLIAEGERRGL
;
A
#
# COMPACT_ATOMS: atom_id res chain seq x y z
N MET A 1 5.59 -4.41 -33.68
CA MET A 1 5.22 -5.04 -32.43
C MET A 1 5.66 -4.13 -31.31
N GLY A 2 4.81 -3.18 -30.91
CA GLY A 2 5.09 -2.27 -29.81
C GLY A 2 4.90 -3.04 -28.52
N ALA A 3 5.93 -3.17 -27.72
CA ALA A 3 5.79 -3.63 -26.35
C ALA A 3 4.98 -2.56 -25.60
N ASP A 4 3.85 -2.93 -25.06
CA ASP A 4 3.10 -2.11 -24.12
C ASP A 4 3.99 -1.87 -22.88
N HIS A 5 4.62 -0.68 -22.85
CA HIS A 5 5.47 -0.25 -21.74
C HIS A 5 4.69 0.16 -20.50
N ASN A 6 3.41 -0.17 -20.42
CA ASN A 6 2.49 0.27 -19.37
C ASN A 6 1.87 -0.90 -18.59
N SER A 7 2.51 -2.06 -18.55
CA SER A 7 1.99 -3.18 -17.80
C SER A 7 2.37 -3.05 -16.32
N ALA A 8 1.37 -2.92 -15.46
CA ALA A 8 1.49 -3.11 -14.03
C ALA A 8 2.18 -4.44 -13.70
N TYR A 9 2.79 -4.54 -12.54
CA TYR A 9 3.42 -5.78 -12.12
C TYR A 9 2.33 -6.85 -11.86
N PRO A 10 2.48 -8.05 -12.43
CA PRO A 10 1.43 -9.05 -12.31
C PRO A 10 1.22 -9.48 -10.86
N LEU A 11 -0.03 -9.41 -10.40
CA LEU A 11 -0.49 -10.02 -9.17
C LEU A 11 -0.89 -11.47 -9.48
N VAL A 12 -0.18 -12.40 -8.88
CA VAL A 12 -0.50 -13.83 -8.99
C VAL A 12 -1.33 -14.23 -7.78
N LEU A 13 -2.60 -14.52 -7.99
CA LEU A 13 -3.51 -14.98 -6.95
C LEU A 13 -3.25 -16.46 -6.63
N HIS A 14 -3.35 -16.81 -5.35
CA HIS A 14 -3.34 -18.22 -4.95
C HIS A 14 -4.63 -18.89 -5.41
N ALA A 15 -4.57 -20.19 -5.73
CA ALA A 15 -5.71 -20.93 -6.25
C ALA A 15 -6.94 -20.95 -5.31
N GLU A 16 -6.70 -20.78 -4.01
CA GLU A 16 -7.76 -20.76 -2.99
C GLU A 16 -8.30 -19.33 -2.74
N ALA A 17 -7.68 -18.31 -3.34
CA ALA A 17 -8.13 -16.93 -3.15
C ALA A 17 -9.40 -16.68 -3.97
N ASP A 18 -10.41 -16.11 -3.32
CA ASP A 18 -11.61 -15.62 -3.99
C ASP A 18 -11.47 -14.11 -4.26
N PRO A 19 -11.15 -13.71 -5.49
CA PRO A 19 -10.97 -12.29 -5.82
C PRO A 19 -12.28 -11.48 -5.70
N ASN A 20 -13.44 -12.15 -5.68
CA ASN A 20 -14.73 -11.47 -5.56
C ASN A 20 -15.13 -11.19 -4.11
N ARG A 21 -14.37 -11.67 -3.12
CA ARG A 21 -14.62 -11.39 -1.70
C ARG A 21 -13.97 -10.09 -1.21
N LEU A 22 -13.23 -9.42 -2.08
CA LEU A 22 -12.64 -8.13 -1.78
C LEU A 22 -13.72 -7.05 -1.77
N GLY A 23 -13.63 -6.16 -0.82
CA GLY A 23 -14.51 -5.04 -0.58
C GLY A 23 -14.02 -4.28 0.65
N GLY A 24 -14.69 -3.21 1.05
CA GLY A 24 -14.37 -2.45 2.25
C GLY A 24 -13.07 -1.65 2.14
N THR A 25 -12.10 -1.89 3.03
CA THR A 25 -10.89 -1.09 3.14
C THR A 25 -9.64 -1.82 2.67
N ALA A 26 -8.97 -1.26 1.67
CA ALA A 26 -7.61 -1.64 1.26
C ALA A 26 -6.58 -0.87 2.09
N ILE A 27 -5.59 -1.57 2.65
CA ILE A 27 -4.49 -0.97 3.41
C ILE A 27 -3.16 -1.36 2.77
N CYS A 28 -2.31 -0.38 2.53
CA CYS A 28 -0.99 -0.58 1.97
C CYS A 28 0.10 -0.17 2.96
N GLY A 29 1.17 -0.98 3.04
CA GLY A 29 2.38 -0.65 3.77
C GLY A 29 3.61 -1.14 3.03
N PHE A 30 4.55 -0.22 2.81
CA PHE A 30 5.75 -0.47 2.02
C PHE A 30 7.01 -0.26 2.87
N SER A 31 8.11 -0.90 2.46
CA SER A 31 9.42 -0.71 3.09
C SER A 31 10.01 0.65 2.69
N THR A 32 9.61 1.67 3.41
CA THR A 32 10.03 3.07 3.28
C THR A 32 10.75 3.54 4.55
N VAL A 33 10.77 4.83 4.81
CA VAL A 33 11.43 5.41 5.98
C VAL A 33 10.91 4.77 7.28
N GLY A 34 11.84 4.27 8.09
CA GLY A 34 11.54 3.63 9.37
C GLY A 34 10.72 2.33 9.28
N SER A 35 10.44 1.84 8.08
CA SER A 35 9.60 0.64 7.84
C SER A 35 8.21 0.69 8.53
N VAL A 36 7.71 1.90 8.81
CA VAL A 36 6.44 2.12 9.54
C VAL A 36 5.28 1.39 8.88
N GLY A 37 5.17 1.50 7.54
CA GLY A 37 4.11 0.85 6.77
C GLY A 37 4.15 -0.67 6.89
N VAL A 38 5.34 -1.27 6.77
CA VAL A 38 5.52 -2.74 6.90
C VAL A 38 5.20 -3.20 8.31
N ILE A 39 5.66 -2.49 9.34
CA ILE A 39 5.38 -2.84 10.74
C ILE A 39 3.88 -2.79 11.01
N ALA A 40 3.20 -1.72 10.58
CA ALA A 40 1.77 -1.56 10.78
C ALA A 40 0.96 -2.65 10.04
N THR A 41 1.27 -2.91 8.77
CA THR A 41 0.58 -3.96 8.00
C THR A 41 0.87 -5.37 8.55
N SER A 42 2.10 -5.66 8.98
CA SER A 42 2.44 -6.93 9.62
C SER A 42 1.65 -7.15 10.92
N HIS A 43 1.48 -6.07 11.71
CA HIS A 43 0.66 -6.12 12.92
C HIS A 43 -0.82 -6.40 12.58
N LEU A 44 -1.39 -5.72 11.60
CA LEU A 44 -2.76 -5.94 11.14
C LEU A 44 -2.96 -7.39 10.64
N ILE A 45 -2.08 -7.87 9.78
CA ILE A 45 -2.12 -9.24 9.25
C ILE A 45 -2.14 -10.26 10.37
N SER A 46 -1.26 -10.10 11.35
CA SER A 46 -1.14 -11.02 12.48
C SER A 46 -2.35 -10.94 13.42
N SER A 47 -2.74 -9.72 13.82
CA SER A 47 -3.82 -9.50 14.78
C SER A 47 -5.18 -9.91 14.25
N LEU A 48 -5.44 -9.67 12.96
CA LEU A 48 -6.68 -10.04 12.29
C LEU A 48 -6.63 -11.43 11.64
N LYS A 49 -5.49 -12.12 11.73
CA LYS A 49 -5.26 -13.45 11.15
C LYS A 49 -5.62 -13.53 9.67
N LEU A 50 -5.19 -12.52 8.90
CA LEU A 50 -5.52 -12.44 7.48
C LEU A 50 -4.84 -13.55 6.68
N GLY A 51 -5.60 -14.15 5.77
CA GLY A 51 -5.09 -15.17 4.86
C GLY A 51 -4.30 -14.57 3.69
N VAL A 52 -3.26 -15.26 3.23
CA VAL A 52 -2.54 -14.86 2.02
C VAL A 52 -3.43 -15.09 0.81
N MET A 53 -3.71 -14.04 0.06
CA MET A 53 -4.51 -14.07 -1.16
C MET A 53 -3.65 -14.19 -2.42
N GLY A 54 -2.49 -13.55 -2.44
CA GLY A 54 -1.66 -13.53 -3.63
C GLY A 54 -0.27 -12.95 -3.40
N THR A 55 0.51 -12.98 -4.47
CA THR A 55 1.89 -12.52 -4.53
C THR A 55 2.08 -11.66 -5.77
N VAL A 56 2.82 -10.57 -5.65
CA VAL A 56 3.25 -9.78 -6.81
C VAL A 56 4.62 -10.26 -7.25
N LEU A 57 4.75 -10.60 -8.52
CA LEU A 57 5.97 -11.08 -9.14
C LEU A 57 6.40 -10.15 -10.27
N HIS A 58 7.70 -9.92 -10.38
CA HIS A 58 8.25 -9.19 -11.51
C HIS A 58 9.69 -9.65 -11.78
N PRO A 59 10.13 -9.75 -13.06
CA PRO A 59 11.48 -10.20 -13.40
C PRO A 59 12.61 -9.33 -12.84
N LYS A 60 12.32 -8.06 -12.54
CA LYS A 60 13.28 -7.12 -11.94
C LYS A 60 13.31 -7.18 -10.40
N PHE A 61 12.47 -7.98 -9.77
CA PHE A 61 12.54 -8.15 -8.33
C PHE A 61 13.81 -8.91 -7.95
N PRO A 62 14.45 -8.54 -6.85
CA PRO A 62 15.58 -9.31 -6.35
C PRO A 62 15.13 -10.74 -6.01
N ALA A 63 15.99 -11.72 -6.27
CA ALA A 63 15.74 -13.12 -5.92
C ALA A 63 15.86 -13.32 -4.41
N ILE A 64 14.84 -12.92 -3.67
CA ILE A 64 14.80 -12.95 -2.20
C ILE A 64 13.60 -13.81 -1.77
N ALA A 65 13.82 -14.68 -0.80
CA ALA A 65 12.78 -15.31 -0.01
C ALA A 65 12.89 -14.83 1.44
N LEU A 66 11.77 -14.38 1.98
CA LEU A 66 11.65 -14.06 3.40
C LEU A 66 11.22 -15.31 4.16
N ILE A 67 11.84 -15.57 5.32
CA ILE A 67 11.48 -16.72 6.14
C ILE A 67 10.65 -16.22 7.33
N HIS A 68 9.39 -16.61 7.37
CA HIS A 68 8.48 -16.36 8.49
C HIS A 68 7.98 -17.70 9.02
N ASP A 69 8.19 -17.95 10.29
CA ASP A 69 7.81 -19.21 10.96
C ASP A 69 8.33 -20.46 10.22
N SER A 70 9.58 -20.40 9.76
CA SER A 70 10.25 -21.45 8.98
C SER A 70 9.64 -21.70 7.59
N VAL A 71 8.74 -20.83 7.11
CA VAL A 71 8.13 -20.92 5.79
C VAL A 71 8.69 -19.83 4.86
N PRO A 72 9.23 -20.19 3.68
CA PRO A 72 9.67 -19.21 2.69
C PRO A 72 8.48 -18.50 2.05
N LYS A 73 8.57 -17.18 1.93
CA LYS A 73 7.53 -16.31 1.36
C LYS A 73 8.15 -15.30 0.41
N HIS A 74 7.40 -14.93 -0.61
CA HIS A 74 7.75 -13.79 -1.45
C HIS A 74 7.64 -12.47 -0.66
N PRO A 75 8.49 -11.47 -0.96
CA PRO A 75 8.52 -10.21 -0.20
C PRO A 75 7.33 -9.29 -0.46
N VAL A 76 6.62 -9.45 -1.58
CA VAL A 76 5.45 -8.64 -1.93
C VAL A 76 4.22 -9.54 -1.93
N ARG A 77 3.30 -9.27 -1.02
CA ARG A 77 2.14 -10.13 -0.78
C ARG A 77 0.87 -9.33 -0.57
N VAL A 78 -0.23 -9.99 -0.87
CA VAL A 78 -1.58 -9.50 -0.63
C VAL A 78 -2.29 -10.45 0.33
N TYR A 79 -2.94 -9.88 1.32
CA TYR A 79 -3.71 -10.61 2.32
C TYR A 79 -5.16 -10.15 2.30
N GLN A 80 -6.05 -11.03 2.75
CA GLN A 80 -7.49 -10.79 2.75
C GLN A 80 -8.13 -11.24 4.05
N GLY A 81 -9.06 -10.42 4.54
CA GLY A 81 -10.07 -10.72 5.55
C GLY A 81 -11.47 -10.51 4.99
N GLU A 82 -12.46 -10.37 5.86
CA GLU A 82 -13.88 -10.20 5.48
C GLU A 82 -14.11 -8.85 4.78
N ASP A 83 -13.71 -7.73 5.43
CA ASP A 83 -13.92 -6.36 4.93
C ASP A 83 -12.60 -5.60 4.76
N ILE A 84 -11.49 -6.31 4.70
CA ILE A 84 -10.16 -5.72 4.63
C ILE A 84 -9.25 -6.50 3.68
N GLY A 85 -8.53 -5.75 2.85
CA GLY A 85 -7.38 -6.25 2.10
C GLY A 85 -6.12 -5.54 2.53
N VAL A 86 -5.00 -6.26 2.60
CA VAL A 86 -3.70 -5.68 2.92
C VAL A 86 -2.69 -6.00 1.83
N PHE A 87 -2.10 -4.96 1.27
CA PHE A 87 -1.00 -5.06 0.30
C PHE A 87 0.29 -4.62 1.00
N THR A 88 1.26 -5.50 1.10
CA THR A 88 2.53 -5.20 1.77
C THR A 88 3.73 -5.56 0.93
N SER A 89 4.78 -4.73 1.02
CA SER A 89 6.09 -5.01 0.44
C SER A 89 7.17 -4.86 1.50
N GLU A 90 7.83 -5.97 1.81
CA GLU A 90 8.95 -6.01 2.77
C GLU A 90 10.31 -5.72 2.11
N ILE A 91 10.32 -5.39 0.84
CA ILE A 91 11.51 -4.93 0.11
C ILE A 91 11.30 -3.50 -0.37
N GLN A 92 12.41 -2.77 -0.44
CA GLN A 92 12.45 -1.46 -1.06
C GLN A 92 12.75 -1.62 -2.55
N PHE A 93 12.01 -0.87 -3.37
CA PHE A 93 12.22 -0.85 -4.82
C PHE A 93 13.10 0.34 -5.23
N PRO A 94 13.82 0.22 -6.36
CA PRO A 94 14.36 1.39 -7.04
C PRO A 94 13.22 2.34 -7.44
N SER A 95 13.41 3.64 -7.25
CA SER A 95 12.39 4.68 -7.48
C SER A 95 11.83 4.71 -8.91
N GLU A 96 12.60 4.22 -9.89
CA GLU A 96 12.13 4.04 -11.27
C GLU A 96 10.96 3.07 -11.42
N ASN A 97 10.69 2.26 -10.40
CA ASN A 97 9.60 1.29 -10.38
C ASN A 97 8.35 1.78 -9.61
N ASP A 98 8.42 2.93 -8.93
CA ASP A 98 7.35 3.43 -8.07
C ASP A 98 6.01 3.58 -8.81
N ILE A 99 6.05 4.11 -10.04
CA ILE A 99 4.85 4.29 -10.86
C ILE A 99 4.23 2.93 -11.24
N TYR A 100 5.04 1.99 -11.74
CA TYR A 100 4.53 0.67 -12.14
C TYR A 100 3.96 -0.11 -10.95
N PHE A 101 4.64 0.00 -9.82
CA PHE A 101 4.17 -0.65 -8.59
C PHE A 101 2.89 -0.01 -8.07
N GLY A 102 2.81 1.32 -8.10
CA GLY A 102 1.59 2.07 -7.76
C GLY A 102 0.41 1.69 -8.66
N GLU A 103 0.63 1.51 -9.97
CA GLU A 103 -0.42 1.02 -10.88
C GLU A 103 -0.90 -0.39 -10.51
N THR A 104 0.01 -1.28 -10.09
CA THR A 104 -0.37 -2.62 -9.61
C THR A 104 -1.27 -2.54 -8.38
N VAL A 105 -0.95 -1.63 -7.45
CA VAL A 105 -1.78 -1.39 -6.26
C VAL A 105 -3.16 -0.86 -6.64
N LEU A 106 -3.22 0.13 -7.56
CA LEU A 106 -4.49 0.70 -8.02
C LEU A 106 -5.33 -0.31 -8.80
N GLU A 107 -4.70 -1.16 -9.60
CA GLU A 107 -5.38 -2.26 -10.28
C GLU A 107 -5.99 -3.25 -9.29
N TRP A 108 -5.22 -3.66 -8.28
CA TRP A 108 -5.71 -4.51 -7.19
C TRP A 108 -6.86 -3.85 -6.43
N PHE A 109 -6.73 -2.58 -6.07
CA PHE A 109 -7.76 -1.80 -5.40
C PHE A 109 -9.07 -1.78 -6.21
N THR A 110 -8.97 -1.42 -7.49
CA THR A 110 -10.13 -1.29 -8.37
C THR A 110 -10.80 -2.64 -8.64
N LYS A 111 -10.01 -3.66 -8.99
CA LYS A 111 -10.55 -5.01 -9.27
C LYS A 111 -11.12 -5.69 -8.03
N GLY A 112 -10.57 -5.37 -6.86
CA GLY A 112 -11.07 -5.86 -5.58
C GLY A 112 -12.36 -5.20 -5.11
N GLY A 113 -12.80 -4.12 -5.78
CA GLY A 113 -14.01 -3.39 -5.41
C GLY A 113 -13.95 -2.73 -4.04
N PHE A 114 -12.75 -2.35 -3.60
CA PHE A 114 -12.59 -1.66 -2.32
C PHE A 114 -13.18 -0.24 -2.36
N ASP A 115 -13.77 0.18 -1.26
CA ASP A 115 -14.39 1.51 -1.10
C ASP A 115 -13.34 2.57 -0.72
N ARG A 116 -12.22 2.16 -0.15
CA ARG A 116 -11.21 3.06 0.41
C ARG A 116 -9.82 2.43 0.34
N LEU A 117 -8.84 3.25 -0.04
CA LEU A 117 -7.42 2.91 0.00
C LEU A 117 -6.72 3.75 1.08
N ILE A 118 -6.08 3.11 2.04
CA ILE A 118 -5.25 3.73 3.06
C ILE A 118 -3.80 3.30 2.85
N VAL A 119 -2.91 4.26 2.73
CA VAL A 119 -1.47 4.00 2.66
C VAL A 119 -0.83 4.45 3.97
N ILE A 120 -0.12 3.55 4.63
CA ILE A 120 0.64 3.84 5.86
C ILE A 120 2.10 4.00 5.48
N ASP A 121 2.67 5.14 5.78
CA ASP A 121 4.04 5.46 5.43
C ASP A 121 4.78 6.17 6.57
N GLY A 122 6.11 6.11 6.53
CA GLY A 122 6.98 6.86 7.42
C GLY A 122 7.44 8.16 6.76
N VAL A 123 7.46 9.23 7.52
CA VAL A 123 7.98 10.52 7.06
C VAL A 123 9.13 10.98 7.96
N VAL A 124 10.09 11.71 7.37
CA VAL A 124 11.13 12.36 8.15
C VAL A 124 10.56 13.68 8.67
N SER A 125 10.55 13.87 9.99
CA SER A 125 9.94 15.03 10.64
C SER A 125 10.43 16.39 10.13
N ASN A 126 11.68 16.46 9.69
CA ASN A 126 12.28 17.70 9.16
C ASN A 126 11.61 18.19 7.86
N ASP A 127 11.02 17.29 7.06
CA ASP A 127 10.45 17.62 5.76
C ASP A 127 9.07 18.28 5.87
N LEU A 128 8.39 18.11 7.01
CA LEU A 128 7.04 18.61 7.24
C LEU A 128 6.98 19.74 8.28
N GLY A 129 8.11 20.16 8.84
CA GLY A 129 8.15 21.16 9.91
C GLY A 129 7.48 20.69 11.22
N ILE A 130 7.39 19.38 11.41
CA ILE A 130 6.75 18.73 12.55
C ILE A 130 7.65 18.92 13.78
N LYS A 131 7.09 19.42 14.88
CA LYS A 131 7.75 19.41 16.18
C LYS A 131 7.66 18.01 16.78
N GLU A 132 8.65 17.65 17.58
CA GLU A 132 9.01 16.30 18.05
C GLU A 132 7.94 15.44 18.74
N ASP A 133 6.70 15.86 18.84
CA ASP A 133 5.64 15.02 19.43
C ASP A 133 5.02 14.16 18.33
N SER A 134 5.14 12.86 18.49
CA SER A 134 4.76 11.74 17.62
C SER A 134 3.29 11.75 17.19
N GLU A 135 2.90 12.70 16.38
CA GLU A 135 1.54 12.81 15.90
C GLU A 135 1.36 12.11 14.54
N LEU A 136 0.17 11.56 14.33
CA LEU A 136 -0.23 11.07 13.03
C LEU A 136 -0.62 12.24 12.15
N TRP A 137 -0.09 12.22 10.93
CA TRP A 137 -0.42 13.20 9.90
C TRP A 137 -1.10 12.49 8.74
N GLY A 138 -2.04 13.17 8.11
CA GLY A 138 -2.79 12.59 7.01
C GLY A 138 -2.96 13.55 5.84
N VAL A 139 -3.10 12.97 4.66
CA VAL A 139 -3.52 13.64 3.43
C VAL A 139 -4.53 12.76 2.72
N SER A 140 -5.53 13.33 2.07
CA SER A 140 -6.51 12.56 1.31
C SER A 140 -6.81 13.22 -0.03
N SER A 141 -6.95 12.40 -1.07
CA SER A 141 -7.42 12.78 -2.41
C SER A 141 -8.86 13.28 -2.41
N SER A 142 -9.73 12.74 -1.54
CA SER A 142 -11.15 13.05 -1.56
C SER A 142 -11.60 13.92 -0.37
N GLN A 143 -12.72 14.65 -0.54
CA GLN A 143 -13.31 15.41 0.56
C GLN A 143 -13.83 14.48 1.69
N ILE A 144 -14.34 13.31 1.33
CA ILE A 144 -14.80 12.31 2.32
C ILE A 144 -13.64 11.87 3.18
N GLY A 145 -12.50 11.53 2.58
CA GLY A 145 -11.31 11.14 3.32
C GLY A 145 -10.76 12.27 4.19
N ARG A 146 -10.80 13.52 3.74
CA ARG A 146 -10.41 14.68 4.57
C ARG A 146 -11.29 14.83 5.81
N ASN A 147 -12.59 14.64 5.67
CA ASN A 147 -13.52 14.66 6.79
C ASN A 147 -13.23 13.50 7.77
N GLN A 148 -12.92 12.31 7.26
CA GLN A 148 -12.57 11.15 8.09
C GLN A 148 -11.25 11.37 8.88
N LEU A 149 -10.28 12.08 8.32
CA LEU A 149 -9.08 12.47 9.05
C LEU A 149 -9.43 13.41 10.21
N ASP A 150 -10.27 14.41 9.96
CA ASP A 150 -10.73 15.35 10.99
C ASP A 150 -11.50 14.63 12.11
N ASP A 151 -12.44 13.73 11.76
CA ASP A 151 -13.23 12.95 12.71
C ASP A 151 -12.36 12.01 13.57
N ALA A 152 -11.25 11.52 13.00
CA ALA A 152 -10.28 10.69 13.70
C ALA A 152 -9.25 11.51 14.52
N GLY A 153 -9.32 12.83 14.48
CA GLY A 153 -8.36 13.72 15.14
C GLY A 153 -6.96 13.69 14.52
N ILE A 154 -6.85 13.26 13.26
CA ILE A 154 -5.57 13.19 12.53
C ILE A 154 -5.30 14.54 11.88
N GLN A 155 -4.15 15.13 12.17
CA GLN A 155 -3.76 16.42 11.59
C GLN A 155 -3.54 16.30 10.08
N ARG A 156 -4.08 17.26 9.31
CA ARG A 156 -3.91 17.26 7.85
C ARG A 156 -2.64 17.98 7.43
N ILE A 157 -1.90 17.37 6.53
CA ILE A 157 -0.77 18.01 5.86
C ILE A 157 -1.33 19.10 4.95
N GLN A 158 -0.96 20.36 5.20
CA GLN A 158 -1.43 21.50 4.41
C GLN A 158 -0.52 21.75 3.20
N HIS A 159 0.78 21.61 3.39
CA HIS A 159 1.79 21.82 2.36
C HIS A 159 2.92 20.82 2.59
N GLY A 160 3.41 20.20 1.51
CA GLY A 160 4.51 19.25 1.60
C GLY A 160 4.67 18.45 0.31
N ILE A 161 5.65 17.58 0.32
CA ILE A 161 5.92 16.64 -0.76
C ILE A 161 5.80 15.23 -0.18
N VAL A 162 4.96 14.42 -0.81
CA VAL A 162 4.91 12.98 -0.59
C VAL A 162 5.56 12.33 -1.80
N SER A 163 6.58 11.52 -1.61
CA SER A 163 7.35 10.89 -2.68
C SER A 163 7.12 9.38 -2.73
N GLY A 164 7.70 8.74 -3.74
CA GLY A 164 7.64 7.29 -3.90
C GLY A 164 6.24 6.79 -4.26
N ILE A 165 5.98 5.52 -3.96
CA ILE A 165 4.72 4.84 -4.26
C ILE A 165 3.54 5.55 -3.59
N SER A 166 3.70 5.99 -2.34
CA SER A 166 2.66 6.71 -1.59
C SER A 166 2.30 8.04 -2.26
N GLY A 167 3.29 8.79 -2.73
CA GLY A 167 3.08 10.03 -3.49
C GLY A 167 2.33 9.79 -4.80
N TYR A 168 2.70 8.74 -5.52
CA TYR A 168 2.00 8.35 -6.75
C TYR A 168 0.53 7.98 -6.47
N LEU A 169 0.28 7.14 -5.47
CA LEU A 169 -1.06 6.67 -5.13
C LEU A 169 -2.01 7.82 -4.75
N ILE A 170 -1.54 8.78 -3.96
CA ILE A 170 -2.40 9.90 -3.55
C ILE A 170 -2.68 10.87 -4.71
N ALA A 171 -1.70 11.13 -5.57
CA ALA A 171 -1.85 11.99 -6.74
C ALA A 171 -2.78 11.35 -7.78
N GLU A 172 -2.63 10.05 -8.05
CA GLU A 172 -3.52 9.30 -8.95
C GLU A 172 -4.93 9.14 -8.38
N GLY A 173 -5.06 8.97 -7.06
CA GLY A 173 -6.35 8.95 -6.38
C GLY A 173 -7.14 10.24 -6.63
N GLU A 174 -6.51 11.40 -6.48
CA GLU A 174 -7.12 12.70 -6.79
C GLU A 174 -7.46 12.82 -8.28
N ARG A 175 -6.53 12.51 -9.17
CA ARG A 175 -6.73 12.61 -10.63
C ARG A 175 -7.85 11.70 -11.14
N ARG A 176 -8.00 10.50 -10.57
CA ARG A 176 -9.01 9.51 -10.98
C ARG A 176 -10.34 9.66 -10.23
N GLY A 177 -10.39 10.49 -9.20
CA GLY A 177 -11.58 10.67 -8.36
C GLY A 177 -11.86 9.47 -7.44
N LEU A 178 -10.78 8.85 -6.95
CA LEU A 178 -10.81 7.69 -6.06
C LEU A 178 -10.76 8.12 -4.59
#